data_e7371a7dcd572cd9606cb4986cdadd3c
#
_entry.id   e7371a7dcd572cd9606cb4986cdadd3c
#
_cell.length_a   1.000
_cell.length_b   1.000
_cell.length_c   1.000
_cell.angle_alpha   90.00
_cell.angle_beta   90.00
_cell.angle_gamma   90.00
#
_symmetry.space_group_name_H-M   'P 1'
#
loop_
_entity.id
_entity.type
_entity.pdbx_description
1 polymer ?
#
loop_
_entity_poly.entity_id
_entity_poly.type
_entity_poly.pdbx_seq_one_letter_code
_entity_poly.pdbx_strand_id
1 'polypeptide(L)'
;RDLAEELRIKNLVEPYFNEYALSQTVFVLKNNEEMLYQLVSGGLRRLGEFMTIYTTENFRNLKVVSSPAVSVGISLKSDLLELKIHSDEMSREELAYLLSKYDRKKKYIRLKNGDFLNIEEDGLSTLAEVSEDLRLTETNLKKGTLIVPKYRAMYLDAALKNNQLLSIEKNKEFKGMVRNMKTIEDSDYEVPEALNSIMRSYQKNGFLWLKTLRENGFGGILADDMGLGKTLQVISLLTAEQQEMQAGEKELRRSLIVCPASLVYNWQKEITRFAPQLKTVIVAGSVPDRASIIRHSKEGEILITSYDLLKRDAEVYQKFVFAIQVIDEAQYIKNPSTQAAKGVKKITAAFKLALTGTPIENRLSELWSIFDYLMPGFLYTYQKFREEIELPIAVNQDANKMERLQRMIRPFILRRLKGDVLKDLPEKIEENVFARLDGEQMQLYDAYATRMKEMLSQQNEKEFHKGRMQILSELTKLRQLCCDPGLLLEDYHGESAKTDMCMELIVNAVGAGHKILLFSQFTSM
;
A
#
# COMPACT_ATOMS: atom_id res chain seq x y z
N ARG A 1 -38.01 45.04 -41.89
CA ARG A 1 -37.02 44.09 -41.36
C ARG A 1 -36.50 44.66 -40.04
N ASP A 2 -36.77 44.00 -38.94
CA ASP A 2 -36.30 44.45 -37.63
C ASP A 2 -34.90 43.90 -37.37
N LEU A 3 -33.89 44.71 -37.64
CA LEU A 3 -32.47 44.35 -37.50
C LEU A 3 -32.07 44.09 -36.05
N ALA A 4 -32.79 44.72 -35.11
CA ALA A 4 -32.48 44.49 -33.67
C ALA A 4 -32.95 43.13 -33.24
N GLU A 5 -34.10 42.64 -33.65
CA GLU A 5 -34.62 41.32 -33.34
C GLU A 5 -33.84 40.21 -34.07
N GLU A 6 -33.43 40.46 -35.34
CA GLU A 6 -32.55 39.52 -36.06
C GLU A 6 -31.19 39.35 -35.36
N LEU A 7 -30.60 40.43 -34.86
CA LEU A 7 -29.35 40.39 -34.13
C LEU A 7 -29.51 39.65 -32.78
N ARG A 8 -30.64 39.88 -32.12
CA ARG A 8 -30.98 39.18 -30.86
C ARG A 8 -31.10 37.67 -31.06
N ILE A 9 -31.85 37.26 -32.11
CA ILE A 9 -32.00 35.84 -32.47
C ILE A 9 -30.64 35.23 -32.84
N LYS A 10 -29.83 35.93 -33.63
CA LYS A 10 -28.49 35.49 -33.98
C LYS A 10 -27.65 35.22 -32.74
N ASN A 11 -27.60 36.13 -31.79
CA ASN A 11 -26.87 36.00 -30.56
C ASN A 11 -27.37 34.85 -29.64
N LEU A 12 -28.67 34.49 -29.76
CA LEU A 12 -29.24 33.34 -29.04
C LEU A 12 -28.87 31.99 -29.68
N VAL A 13 -28.67 31.95 -31.00
CA VAL A 13 -28.39 30.73 -31.76
C VAL A 13 -26.88 30.44 -31.85
N GLU A 14 -26.08 31.48 -32.04
CA GLU A 14 -24.64 31.40 -32.28
C GLU A 14 -23.88 30.54 -31.26
N PRO A 15 -24.17 30.53 -29.92
CA PRO A 15 -23.47 29.72 -28.94
C PRO A 15 -23.55 28.20 -29.16
N TYR A 16 -24.51 27.71 -29.93
CA TYR A 16 -24.73 26.31 -30.22
C TYR A 16 -24.09 25.81 -31.52
N PHE A 17 -23.41 26.70 -32.28
CA PHE A 17 -22.84 26.39 -33.58
C PHE A 17 -21.41 26.92 -33.68
N ASN A 18 -20.55 26.21 -34.41
CA ASN A 18 -19.14 26.59 -34.52
C ASN A 18 -18.73 27.23 -35.83
N GLU A 19 -19.62 27.25 -36.83
CA GLU A 19 -19.40 27.91 -38.11
C GLU A 19 -20.65 28.71 -38.54
N TYR A 20 -20.43 29.83 -39.24
CA TYR A 20 -21.49 30.62 -39.85
C TYR A 20 -21.18 30.88 -41.34
N ALA A 21 -21.99 30.34 -42.22
CA ALA A 21 -21.86 30.53 -43.66
C ALA A 21 -22.59 31.78 -44.10
N LEU A 22 -21.87 32.89 -44.26
CA LEU A 22 -22.42 34.22 -44.66
C LEU A 22 -23.20 34.19 -45.97
N SER A 23 -22.78 33.39 -46.95
CA SER A 23 -23.42 33.30 -48.27
C SER A 23 -24.81 32.66 -48.27
N GLN A 24 -25.14 31.89 -47.23
CA GLN A 24 -26.39 31.13 -47.09
C GLN A 24 -27.19 31.51 -45.85
N THR A 25 -26.67 32.36 -44.99
CA THR A 25 -27.27 32.73 -43.70
C THR A 25 -27.53 31.47 -42.82
N VAL A 26 -26.58 30.54 -42.80
CA VAL A 26 -26.71 29.23 -42.15
C VAL A 26 -25.67 29.08 -41.05
N PHE A 27 -26.12 28.70 -39.88
CA PHE A 27 -25.26 28.23 -38.83
C PHE A 27 -24.98 26.73 -39.01
N VAL A 28 -23.72 26.33 -38.89
CA VAL A 28 -23.31 24.95 -39.10
C VAL A 28 -22.61 24.46 -37.86
N LEU A 29 -22.96 23.24 -37.46
CA LEU A 29 -22.29 22.53 -36.38
C LEU A 29 -21.51 21.36 -36.98
N LYS A 30 -20.17 21.47 -37.00
CA LYS A 30 -19.29 20.43 -37.53
C LYS A 30 -18.40 19.86 -36.44
N ASN A 31 -18.37 18.53 -36.33
CA ASN A 31 -17.42 17.76 -35.49
C ASN A 31 -17.29 18.25 -34.04
N ASN A 32 -18.36 18.81 -33.48
CA ASN A 32 -18.40 19.26 -32.10
C ASN A 32 -19.57 18.61 -31.34
N GLU A 33 -19.29 17.46 -30.72
CA GLU A 33 -20.30 16.69 -29.97
C GLU A 33 -20.79 17.42 -28.72
N GLU A 34 -19.96 18.26 -28.11
CA GLU A 34 -20.33 18.99 -26.90
C GLU A 34 -21.38 20.07 -27.20
N MET A 35 -21.18 20.82 -28.26
CA MET A 35 -22.20 21.78 -28.71
C MET A 35 -23.50 21.08 -29.12
N LEU A 36 -23.42 19.91 -29.78
CA LEU A 36 -24.60 19.12 -30.11
C LEU A 36 -25.33 18.65 -28.83
N TYR A 37 -24.62 18.17 -27.84
CA TYR A 37 -25.20 17.83 -26.54
C TYR A 37 -25.88 19.02 -25.88
N GLN A 38 -25.21 20.18 -25.82
CA GLN A 38 -25.80 21.41 -25.25
C GLN A 38 -27.06 21.86 -26.00
N LEU A 39 -27.06 21.73 -27.32
CA LEU A 39 -28.23 22.04 -28.13
C LEU A 39 -29.41 21.11 -27.81
N VAL A 40 -29.17 19.80 -27.73
CA VAL A 40 -30.22 18.78 -27.49
C VAL A 40 -30.68 18.78 -26.03
N SER A 41 -29.77 18.94 -25.06
CA SER A 41 -30.09 18.87 -23.62
C SER A 41 -30.92 20.05 -23.09
N GLY A 42 -30.75 21.21 -23.65
CA GLY A 42 -31.46 22.41 -23.18
C GLY A 42 -31.60 23.52 -24.23
N GLY A 43 -30.71 23.53 -25.23
CA GLY A 43 -30.68 24.59 -26.26
C GLY A 43 -31.96 24.67 -27.06
N LEU A 44 -32.49 23.56 -27.55
CA LEU A 44 -33.75 23.55 -28.32
C LEU A 44 -34.93 24.03 -27.49
N ARG A 45 -35.03 23.65 -26.23
CA ARG A 45 -36.09 24.13 -25.35
C ARG A 45 -36.00 25.64 -25.15
N ARG A 46 -34.81 26.15 -24.88
CA ARG A 46 -34.55 27.57 -24.69
C ARG A 46 -34.80 28.38 -25.97
N LEU A 47 -34.38 27.88 -27.13
CA LEU A 47 -34.64 28.52 -28.42
C LEU A 47 -36.14 28.49 -28.76
N GLY A 48 -36.88 27.44 -28.43
CA GLY A 48 -38.30 27.28 -28.63
C GLY A 48 -39.17 28.28 -27.86
N GLU A 49 -38.64 28.93 -26.81
CA GLU A 49 -39.31 30.04 -26.12
C GLU A 49 -39.37 31.32 -26.95
N PHE A 50 -38.48 31.46 -27.93
CA PHE A 50 -38.32 32.67 -28.72
C PHE A 50 -38.66 32.49 -30.22
N MET A 51 -38.65 31.23 -30.71
CA MET A 51 -38.86 30.93 -32.12
C MET A 51 -39.52 29.56 -32.33
N THR A 52 -40.19 29.41 -33.49
CA THR A 52 -40.72 28.11 -33.92
C THR A 52 -39.58 27.28 -34.55
N ILE A 53 -39.32 26.08 -34.02
CA ILE A 53 -38.24 25.24 -34.50
C ILE A 53 -38.80 24.07 -35.31
N TYR A 54 -38.33 23.92 -36.54
CA TYR A 54 -38.61 22.75 -37.38
C TYR A 54 -37.37 21.85 -37.43
N THR A 55 -37.54 20.55 -37.14
CA THR A 55 -36.45 19.59 -37.14
C THR A 55 -36.75 18.42 -38.08
N THR A 56 -35.69 17.80 -38.61
CA THR A 56 -35.82 16.52 -39.33
C THR A 56 -36.15 15.39 -38.36
N GLU A 57 -36.73 14.28 -38.86
CA GLU A 57 -37.04 13.12 -38.03
C GLU A 57 -35.81 12.58 -37.30
N ASN A 58 -34.68 12.47 -37.99
CA ASN A 58 -33.42 11.98 -37.38
C ASN A 58 -32.96 12.85 -36.23
N PHE A 59 -33.14 14.18 -36.33
CA PHE A 59 -32.77 15.09 -35.26
C PHE A 59 -33.78 15.11 -34.10
N ARG A 60 -35.07 14.92 -34.42
CA ARG A 60 -36.16 14.82 -33.42
C ARG A 60 -36.04 13.57 -32.55
N ASN A 61 -35.45 12.51 -33.09
CA ASN A 61 -35.26 11.24 -32.40
C ASN A 61 -34.04 11.25 -31.45
N LEU A 62 -33.14 12.24 -31.56
CA LEU A 62 -32.05 12.41 -30.61
C LEU A 62 -32.56 12.81 -29.24
N LYS A 63 -32.28 11.98 -28.23
CA LYS A 63 -32.71 12.21 -26.86
C LYS A 63 -31.52 12.30 -25.91
N VAL A 64 -31.72 13.03 -24.82
CA VAL A 64 -30.86 12.93 -23.64
C VAL A 64 -31.58 12.04 -22.65
N VAL A 65 -30.99 10.87 -22.38
CA VAL A 65 -31.55 9.87 -21.47
C VAL A 65 -30.79 9.90 -20.13
N SER A 66 -31.50 9.60 -19.05
CA SER A 66 -30.89 9.44 -17.74
C SER A 66 -30.11 8.15 -17.66
N SER A 67 -29.18 8.06 -16.72
CA SER A 67 -28.43 6.83 -16.44
C SER A 67 -29.36 5.68 -16.04
N PRO A 68 -29.12 4.47 -16.59
CA PRO A 68 -29.92 3.29 -16.26
C PRO A 68 -29.70 2.86 -14.82
N ALA A 69 -30.73 2.29 -14.21
CA ALA A 69 -30.59 1.60 -12.95
C ALA A 69 -29.73 0.33 -13.12
N VAL A 70 -28.70 0.19 -12.30
CA VAL A 70 -27.78 -0.96 -12.35
C VAL A 70 -27.76 -1.68 -11.02
N SER A 71 -27.84 -3.01 -11.10
CA SER A 71 -27.74 -3.92 -9.97
C SER A 71 -26.39 -4.64 -9.97
N VAL A 72 -25.78 -4.75 -8.77
CA VAL A 72 -24.50 -5.44 -8.57
C VAL A 72 -24.69 -6.56 -7.55
N GLY A 73 -24.64 -7.80 -8.01
CA GLY A 73 -24.62 -8.99 -7.16
C GLY A 73 -23.18 -9.38 -6.82
N ILE A 74 -22.90 -9.59 -5.53
CA ILE A 74 -21.59 -10.06 -5.04
C ILE A 74 -21.78 -11.33 -4.26
N SER A 75 -21.15 -12.41 -4.68
CA SER A 75 -21.16 -13.68 -3.99
C SER A 75 -19.75 -14.22 -3.77
N LEU A 76 -19.47 -14.63 -2.54
CA LEU A 76 -18.25 -15.36 -2.20
C LEU A 76 -18.52 -16.85 -2.38
N LYS A 77 -17.68 -17.52 -3.18
CA LYS A 77 -17.71 -18.99 -3.37
C LYS A 77 -16.29 -19.50 -3.19
N SER A 78 -16.02 -20.22 -2.13
CA SER A 78 -14.68 -20.66 -1.76
C SER A 78 -13.70 -19.48 -1.67
N ASP A 79 -12.66 -19.43 -2.48
CA ASP A 79 -11.64 -18.37 -2.51
C ASP A 79 -11.80 -17.34 -3.63
N LEU A 80 -12.96 -17.35 -4.30
CA LEU A 80 -13.25 -16.47 -5.42
C LEU A 80 -14.52 -15.65 -5.16
N LEU A 81 -14.50 -14.42 -5.63
CA LEU A 81 -15.67 -13.55 -5.69
C LEU A 81 -16.28 -13.60 -7.06
N GLU A 82 -17.57 -13.84 -7.10
CA GLU A 82 -18.39 -13.75 -8.29
C GLU A 82 -19.15 -12.42 -8.26
N LEU A 83 -18.88 -11.56 -9.24
CA LEU A 83 -19.56 -10.28 -9.45
C LEU A 83 -20.53 -10.43 -10.63
N LYS A 84 -21.79 -10.04 -10.42
CA LYS A 84 -22.81 -9.97 -11.47
C LYS A 84 -23.25 -8.52 -11.60
N ILE A 85 -23.07 -7.96 -12.79
CA ILE A 85 -23.53 -6.60 -13.10
C ILE A 85 -24.68 -6.73 -14.09
N HIS A 86 -25.83 -6.17 -13.77
CA HIS A 86 -27.06 -6.28 -14.52
C HIS A 86 -27.83 -4.96 -14.53
N SER A 87 -28.50 -4.69 -15.64
CA SER A 87 -29.49 -3.63 -15.75
C SER A 87 -30.73 -4.18 -16.46
N ASP A 88 -31.91 -3.82 -15.96
CA ASP A 88 -33.19 -4.19 -16.60
C ASP A 88 -33.51 -3.27 -17.79
N GLU A 89 -32.89 -2.09 -17.84
CA GLU A 89 -33.16 -1.06 -18.82
C GLU A 89 -32.21 -1.11 -20.03
N MET A 90 -31.14 -1.89 -19.96
CA MET A 90 -30.07 -1.89 -20.96
C MET A 90 -29.49 -3.28 -21.17
N SER A 91 -29.10 -3.61 -22.39
CA SER A 91 -28.41 -4.85 -22.69
C SER A 91 -26.99 -4.89 -22.08
N ARG A 92 -26.48 -6.12 -21.86
CA ARG A 92 -25.11 -6.30 -21.34
C ARG A 92 -24.05 -5.71 -22.26
N GLU A 93 -24.26 -5.78 -23.56
CA GLU A 93 -23.36 -5.22 -24.58
C GLU A 93 -23.30 -3.71 -24.51
N GLU A 94 -24.44 -3.05 -24.29
CA GLU A 94 -24.51 -1.60 -24.15
C GLU A 94 -23.90 -1.14 -22.84
N LEU A 95 -24.20 -1.83 -21.74
CA LEU A 95 -23.60 -1.52 -20.42
C LEU A 95 -22.08 -1.69 -20.45
N ALA A 96 -21.57 -2.77 -21.07
CA ALA A 96 -20.13 -3.01 -21.25
C ALA A 96 -19.48 -1.89 -22.08
N TYR A 97 -20.15 -1.46 -23.15
CA TYR A 97 -19.70 -0.36 -23.98
C TYR A 97 -19.64 0.96 -23.18
N LEU A 98 -20.69 1.28 -22.42
CA LEU A 98 -20.74 2.46 -21.57
C LEU A 98 -19.60 2.51 -20.56
N LEU A 99 -19.41 1.42 -19.80
CA LEU A 99 -18.34 1.33 -18.80
C LEU A 99 -16.94 1.45 -19.44
N SER A 100 -16.76 0.93 -20.66
CA SER A 100 -15.50 1.03 -21.39
C SER A 100 -15.19 2.43 -21.94
N LYS A 101 -16.21 3.26 -22.15
CA LYS A 101 -16.11 4.62 -22.70
C LYS A 101 -16.30 5.70 -21.64
N TYR A 102 -16.55 5.29 -20.39
CA TYR A 102 -16.76 6.22 -19.30
C TYR A 102 -15.55 7.12 -19.08
N ASP A 103 -15.77 8.43 -19.13
CA ASP A 103 -14.75 9.44 -18.85
C ASP A 103 -15.33 10.46 -17.85
N ARG A 104 -14.79 10.49 -16.65
CA ARG A 104 -15.22 11.40 -15.57
C ARG A 104 -15.14 12.90 -15.92
N LYS A 105 -14.38 13.24 -16.95
CA LYS A 105 -14.25 14.65 -17.39
C LYS A 105 -15.38 15.09 -18.30
N LYS A 106 -16.16 14.13 -18.81
CA LYS A 106 -17.29 14.41 -19.69
C LYS A 106 -18.59 14.43 -18.89
N LYS A 107 -19.56 15.21 -19.36
CA LYS A 107 -20.90 15.27 -18.77
C LYS A 107 -21.87 14.29 -19.41
N TYR A 108 -21.51 13.69 -20.52
CA TYR A 108 -22.32 12.76 -21.29
C TYR A 108 -21.49 11.70 -22.01
N ILE A 109 -22.17 10.64 -22.39
CA ILE A 109 -21.65 9.60 -23.30
C ILE A 109 -22.61 9.50 -24.49
N ARG A 110 -22.08 9.44 -25.72
CA ARG A 110 -22.88 9.18 -26.90
C ARG A 110 -23.11 7.72 -27.11
N LEU A 111 -24.37 7.29 -27.16
CA LEU A 111 -24.78 5.91 -27.38
C LEU A 111 -24.65 5.52 -28.87
N LYS A 112 -24.66 4.21 -29.15
CA LYS A 112 -24.57 3.70 -30.54
C LYS A 112 -25.76 4.09 -31.41
N ASN A 113 -26.94 4.30 -30.81
CA ASN A 113 -28.14 4.77 -31.50
C ASN A 113 -28.12 6.29 -31.78
N GLY A 114 -27.10 6.98 -31.29
CA GLY A 114 -26.92 8.43 -31.43
C GLY A 114 -27.39 9.26 -30.25
N ASP A 115 -28.16 8.72 -29.31
CA ASP A 115 -28.63 9.39 -28.10
C ASP A 115 -27.48 9.78 -27.18
N PHE A 116 -27.74 10.73 -26.31
CA PHE A 116 -26.82 11.17 -25.27
C PHE A 116 -27.26 10.64 -23.90
N LEU A 117 -26.38 9.98 -23.20
CA LEU A 117 -26.55 9.58 -21.81
C LEU A 117 -25.95 10.66 -20.92
N ASN A 118 -26.75 11.27 -20.04
CA ASN A 118 -26.24 12.18 -19.01
C ASN A 118 -25.59 11.38 -17.88
N ILE A 119 -24.35 11.75 -17.51
CA ILE A 119 -23.54 11.07 -16.50
C ILE A 119 -23.15 11.98 -15.31
N GLU A 120 -23.78 13.15 -15.17
CA GLU A 120 -23.43 14.09 -14.08
C GLU A 120 -23.79 13.53 -12.68
N GLU A 121 -24.88 12.74 -12.56
CA GLU A 121 -25.31 12.13 -11.29
C GLU A 121 -25.71 10.68 -11.56
N ASP A 122 -24.73 9.75 -11.54
CA ASP A 122 -25.04 8.37 -11.86
C ASP A 122 -24.28 7.35 -10.99
N GLY A 123 -24.81 6.13 -10.92
CA GLY A 123 -24.17 4.96 -10.35
C GLY A 123 -23.02 4.41 -11.21
N LEU A 124 -22.97 4.80 -12.50
CA LEU A 124 -21.99 4.29 -13.48
C LEU A 124 -20.57 4.76 -13.15
N SER A 125 -20.42 5.94 -12.53
CA SER A 125 -19.11 6.46 -12.11
C SER A 125 -18.39 5.50 -11.17
N THR A 126 -19.09 4.98 -10.16
CA THR A 126 -18.54 3.99 -9.21
C THR A 126 -18.27 2.67 -9.89
N LEU A 127 -19.14 2.22 -10.80
CA LEU A 127 -18.92 0.98 -11.56
C LEU A 127 -17.76 1.09 -12.54
N ALA A 128 -17.60 2.25 -13.19
CA ALA A 128 -16.46 2.51 -14.06
C ALA A 128 -15.16 2.50 -13.26
N GLU A 129 -15.15 3.11 -12.06
CA GLU A 129 -14.00 3.02 -11.13
C GLU A 129 -13.69 1.58 -10.74
N VAL A 130 -14.70 0.82 -10.30
CA VAL A 130 -14.55 -0.60 -9.96
C VAL A 130 -14.07 -1.41 -11.17
N SER A 131 -14.59 -1.13 -12.37
CA SER A 131 -14.19 -1.81 -13.60
C SER A 131 -12.74 -1.51 -13.96
N GLU A 132 -12.30 -0.27 -13.84
CA GLU A 132 -10.90 0.13 -14.02
C GLU A 132 -10.00 -0.54 -12.97
N ASP A 133 -10.45 -0.55 -11.70
CA ASP A 133 -9.71 -1.09 -10.57
C ASP A 133 -9.56 -2.61 -10.62
N LEU A 134 -10.60 -3.29 -11.05
CA LEU A 134 -10.59 -4.74 -11.26
C LEU A 134 -10.07 -5.12 -12.66
N ARG A 135 -9.83 -4.14 -13.52
CA ARG A 135 -9.39 -4.30 -14.90
C ARG A 135 -10.32 -5.17 -15.73
N LEU A 136 -11.57 -4.87 -15.62
CA LEU A 136 -12.56 -5.56 -16.40
C LEU A 136 -12.48 -5.09 -17.84
N THR A 137 -12.23 -6.01 -18.73
CA THR A 137 -12.28 -5.75 -20.18
C THR A 137 -13.73 -5.74 -20.64
N GLU A 138 -14.01 -5.10 -21.77
CA GLU A 138 -15.33 -5.16 -22.38
C GLU A 138 -15.83 -6.60 -22.57
N THR A 139 -14.92 -7.53 -22.91
CA THR A 139 -15.21 -8.96 -23.02
C THR A 139 -15.61 -9.59 -21.70
N ASN A 140 -14.98 -9.17 -20.59
CA ASN A 140 -15.36 -9.62 -19.25
C ASN A 140 -16.75 -9.13 -18.88
N LEU A 141 -17.04 -7.85 -19.11
CA LEU A 141 -18.32 -7.23 -18.80
C LEU A 141 -19.48 -7.84 -19.59
N LYS A 142 -19.26 -8.16 -20.89
CA LYS A 142 -20.25 -8.86 -21.73
C LYS A 142 -20.64 -10.24 -21.22
N LYS A 143 -19.75 -10.97 -20.55
CA LYS A 143 -20.06 -12.26 -19.92
C LYS A 143 -21.08 -12.15 -18.78
N GLY A 144 -21.26 -10.98 -18.20
CA GLY A 144 -22.24 -10.68 -17.15
C GLY A 144 -21.90 -11.27 -15.78
N THR A 145 -20.96 -12.19 -15.71
CA THR A 145 -20.44 -12.77 -14.47
C THR A 145 -18.92 -12.69 -14.49
N LEU A 146 -18.36 -12.06 -13.47
CA LEU A 146 -16.95 -11.79 -13.34
C LEU A 146 -16.39 -12.51 -12.14
N ILE A 147 -15.26 -13.16 -12.30
CA ILE A 147 -14.58 -13.87 -11.22
C ILE A 147 -13.35 -13.06 -10.85
N VAL A 148 -13.26 -12.64 -9.58
CA VAL A 148 -12.14 -11.90 -9.03
C VAL A 148 -11.63 -12.56 -7.75
N PRO A 149 -10.34 -12.40 -7.41
CA PRO A 149 -9.78 -12.98 -6.20
C PRO A 149 -10.47 -12.45 -4.93
N LYS A 150 -10.58 -13.30 -3.91
CA LYS A 150 -11.22 -13.03 -2.61
C LYS A 150 -10.66 -11.78 -1.92
N TYR A 151 -9.38 -11.51 -2.05
CA TYR A 151 -8.75 -10.33 -1.42
C TYR A 151 -9.28 -8.98 -1.95
N ARG A 152 -10.05 -8.96 -3.04
CA ARG A 152 -10.74 -7.76 -3.53
C ARG A 152 -12.02 -7.44 -2.76
N ALA A 153 -12.48 -8.34 -1.89
CA ALA A 153 -13.75 -8.20 -1.17
C ALA A 153 -13.86 -6.92 -0.35
N MET A 154 -12.81 -6.60 0.42
CA MET A 154 -12.81 -5.42 1.28
C MET A 154 -12.82 -4.12 0.46
N TYR A 155 -12.08 -4.11 -0.65
CA TYR A 155 -12.09 -3.00 -1.59
C TYR A 155 -13.49 -2.81 -2.22
N LEU A 156 -14.10 -3.89 -2.71
CA LEU A 156 -15.43 -3.85 -3.31
C LEU A 156 -16.50 -3.38 -2.32
N ASP A 157 -16.44 -3.88 -1.08
CA ASP A 157 -17.39 -3.45 -0.05
C ASP A 157 -17.23 -1.95 0.26
N ALA A 158 -16.01 -1.45 0.31
CA ALA A 158 -15.75 -0.02 0.57
C ALA A 158 -16.15 0.86 -0.62
N ALA A 159 -15.82 0.46 -1.85
CA ALA A 159 -16.10 1.22 -3.07
C ALA A 159 -17.60 1.35 -3.34
N LEU A 160 -18.36 0.27 -3.09
CA LEU A 160 -19.79 0.23 -3.39
C LEU A 160 -20.69 0.74 -2.25
N LYS A 161 -20.17 0.86 -1.01
CA LYS A 161 -20.98 1.16 0.18
C LYS A 161 -21.72 2.51 0.12
N ASN A 162 -21.12 3.51 -0.48
CA ASN A 162 -21.60 4.90 -0.45
C ASN A 162 -22.45 5.30 -1.65
N ASN A 163 -22.75 4.37 -2.58
CA ASN A 163 -23.54 4.70 -3.76
C ASN A 163 -25.00 4.28 -3.56
N GLN A 164 -25.88 5.28 -3.40
CA GLN A 164 -27.32 5.07 -3.25
C GLN A 164 -28.04 4.77 -4.58
N LEU A 165 -27.37 4.97 -5.71
CA LEU A 165 -27.92 4.78 -7.05
C LEU A 165 -27.72 3.35 -7.59
N LEU A 166 -26.94 2.54 -6.87
CA LEU A 166 -26.71 1.14 -7.20
C LEU A 166 -27.50 0.22 -6.28
N SER A 167 -28.24 -0.72 -6.84
CA SER A 167 -28.79 -1.84 -6.09
C SER A 167 -27.71 -2.88 -5.84
N ILE A 168 -27.33 -3.11 -4.58
CA ILE A 168 -26.22 -4.01 -4.22
C ILE A 168 -26.74 -5.21 -3.45
N GLU A 169 -26.63 -6.38 -4.03
CA GLU A 169 -26.96 -7.67 -3.42
C GLU A 169 -25.69 -8.40 -2.98
N LYS A 170 -25.62 -8.81 -1.73
CA LYS A 170 -24.49 -9.52 -1.13
C LYS A 170 -24.94 -10.82 -0.50
N ASN A 171 -24.29 -11.94 -0.84
CA ASN A 171 -24.62 -13.22 -0.20
C ASN A 171 -24.15 -13.26 1.28
N LYS A 172 -24.61 -14.29 2.02
CA LYS A 172 -24.35 -14.42 3.46
C LYS A 172 -22.85 -14.57 3.75
N GLU A 173 -22.15 -15.34 2.95
CA GLU A 173 -20.73 -15.62 3.09
C GLU A 173 -19.89 -14.35 2.92
N PHE A 174 -20.19 -13.54 1.91
CA PHE A 174 -19.53 -12.24 1.70
C PHE A 174 -19.78 -11.27 2.87
N LYS A 175 -21.06 -11.16 3.30
CA LYS A 175 -21.43 -10.31 4.44
C LYS A 175 -20.73 -10.76 5.73
N GLY A 176 -20.68 -12.06 5.98
CA GLY A 176 -19.99 -12.65 7.14
C GLY A 176 -18.50 -12.32 7.13
N MET A 177 -17.82 -12.56 6.01
CA MET A 177 -16.40 -12.26 5.87
C MET A 177 -16.09 -10.76 6.07
N VAL A 178 -16.85 -9.88 5.43
CA VAL A 178 -16.66 -8.42 5.56
C VAL A 178 -16.92 -7.96 7.00
N ARG A 179 -17.94 -8.52 7.67
CA ARG A 179 -18.21 -8.24 9.08
C ARG A 179 -17.04 -8.66 9.95
N ASN A 180 -16.57 -9.90 9.82
CA ASN A 180 -15.45 -10.40 10.60
C ASN A 180 -14.16 -9.57 10.41
N MET A 181 -13.92 -9.08 9.19
CA MET A 181 -12.79 -8.21 8.90
C MET A 181 -12.94 -6.79 9.47
N LYS A 182 -14.15 -6.30 9.71
CA LYS A 182 -14.44 -4.94 10.21
C LYS A 182 -14.62 -4.88 11.72
N THR A 183 -15.24 -5.89 12.31
CA THR A 183 -15.55 -5.99 13.75
C THR A 183 -14.71 -7.08 14.39
N ILE A 184 -13.41 -6.86 14.40
CA ILE A 184 -12.42 -7.83 14.90
C ILE A 184 -12.65 -8.12 16.39
N GLU A 185 -13.12 -7.14 17.16
CA GLU A 185 -13.40 -7.25 18.59
C GLU A 185 -14.61 -8.17 18.89
N ASP A 186 -15.53 -8.31 17.94
CA ASP A 186 -16.70 -9.19 18.04
C ASP A 186 -16.44 -10.58 17.42
N SER A 187 -15.18 -10.94 17.18
CA SER A 187 -14.83 -12.25 16.62
C SER A 187 -14.98 -13.34 17.67
N ASP A 188 -15.43 -14.52 17.23
CA ASP A 188 -15.56 -15.73 18.07
C ASP A 188 -14.21 -16.36 18.44
N TYR A 189 -13.08 -15.72 18.08
CA TYR A 189 -11.75 -16.24 18.37
C TYR A 189 -11.29 -15.87 19.78
N GLU A 190 -10.68 -16.82 20.47
CA GLU A 190 -10.16 -16.62 21.82
C GLU A 190 -8.63 -16.63 21.83
N VAL A 191 -8.05 -15.73 22.63
CA VAL A 191 -6.63 -15.72 22.90
C VAL A 191 -6.25 -17.00 23.66
N PRO A 192 -5.18 -17.72 23.31
CA PRO A 192 -4.74 -18.89 24.06
C PRO A 192 -4.63 -18.59 25.55
N GLU A 193 -5.24 -19.43 26.39
CA GLU A 193 -5.42 -19.22 27.83
C GLU A 193 -4.10 -18.86 28.54
N ALA A 194 -3.03 -19.57 28.20
CA ALA A 194 -1.71 -19.35 28.79
C ALA A 194 -1.14 -17.92 28.53
N LEU A 195 -1.60 -17.25 27.49
CA LEU A 195 -1.14 -15.91 27.09
C LEU A 195 -2.14 -14.81 27.45
N ASN A 196 -3.38 -15.17 27.76
CA ASN A 196 -4.44 -14.21 27.99
C ASN A 196 -4.17 -13.25 29.16
N SER A 197 -3.54 -13.73 30.24
CA SER A 197 -3.16 -12.90 31.40
C SER A 197 -1.93 -12.01 31.14
N ILE A 198 -1.10 -12.36 30.16
CA ILE A 198 0.16 -11.67 29.86
C ILE A 198 -0.04 -10.56 28.83
N MET A 199 -0.95 -10.78 27.88
CA MET A 199 -1.19 -9.85 26.78
C MET A 199 -2.00 -8.64 27.20
N ARG A 200 -1.55 -7.46 26.79
CA ARG A 200 -2.32 -6.21 26.92
C ARG A 200 -3.51 -6.21 25.96
N SER A 201 -4.52 -5.39 26.23
CA SER A 201 -5.75 -5.30 25.41
C SER A 201 -5.47 -5.08 23.93
N TYR A 202 -4.60 -4.14 23.59
CA TYR A 202 -4.25 -3.90 22.20
C TYR A 202 -3.52 -5.08 21.54
N GLN A 203 -2.75 -5.87 22.29
CA GLN A 203 -2.08 -7.07 21.77
C GLN A 203 -3.11 -8.19 21.50
N LYS A 204 -4.13 -8.31 22.35
CA LYS A 204 -5.26 -9.22 22.13
C LYS A 204 -6.00 -8.85 20.84
N ASN A 205 -6.30 -7.56 20.64
CA ASN A 205 -6.89 -7.09 19.39
C ASN A 205 -5.98 -7.36 18.17
N GLY A 206 -4.66 -7.26 18.35
CA GLY A 206 -3.70 -7.63 17.31
C GLY A 206 -3.72 -9.12 16.98
N PHE A 207 -3.82 -9.99 17.99
CA PHE A 207 -4.00 -11.42 17.79
C PHE A 207 -5.30 -11.73 17.05
N LEU A 208 -6.43 -11.15 17.46
CA LEU A 208 -7.72 -11.33 16.80
C LEU A 208 -7.67 -10.92 15.33
N TRP A 209 -6.99 -9.80 15.03
CA TRP A 209 -6.78 -9.37 13.65
C TRP A 209 -5.93 -10.36 12.85
N LEU A 210 -4.81 -10.84 13.40
CA LEU A 210 -3.97 -11.86 12.78
C LEU A 210 -4.74 -13.14 12.51
N LYS A 211 -5.53 -13.59 13.49
CA LYS A 211 -6.37 -14.78 13.39
C LYS A 211 -7.43 -14.62 12.30
N THR A 212 -8.11 -13.46 12.27
CA THR A 212 -9.09 -13.13 11.24
C THR A 212 -8.49 -13.16 9.84
N LEU A 213 -7.29 -12.58 9.64
CA LEU A 213 -6.59 -12.66 8.36
C LEU A 213 -6.27 -14.11 7.98
N ARG A 214 -5.74 -14.88 8.93
CA ARG A 214 -5.37 -16.29 8.75
C ARG A 214 -6.56 -17.13 8.28
N GLU A 215 -7.70 -17.02 8.95
CA GLU A 215 -8.91 -17.79 8.63
C GLU A 215 -9.55 -17.37 7.30
N ASN A 216 -9.34 -16.12 6.90
CA ASN A 216 -9.79 -15.66 5.60
C ASN A 216 -8.78 -15.89 4.47
N GLY A 217 -7.61 -16.47 4.75
CA GLY A 217 -6.56 -16.73 3.75
C GLY A 217 -5.88 -15.46 3.22
N PHE A 218 -5.84 -14.38 4.00
CA PHE A 218 -5.18 -13.12 3.65
C PHE A 218 -3.85 -12.99 4.37
N GLY A 219 -2.82 -12.50 3.68
CA GLY A 219 -1.60 -12.05 4.34
C GLY A 219 -1.75 -10.66 4.94
N GLY A 220 -0.87 -10.29 5.88
CA GLY A 220 -0.91 -8.97 6.52
C GLY A 220 0.43 -8.42 6.98
N ILE A 221 0.45 -7.12 7.27
CA ILE A 221 1.59 -6.39 7.81
C ILE A 221 1.26 -5.94 9.23
N LEU A 222 1.96 -6.47 10.22
CA LEU A 222 1.91 -5.97 11.60
C LEU A 222 3.01 -4.91 11.75
N ALA A 223 2.60 -3.65 11.72
CA ALA A 223 3.47 -2.48 11.64
C ALA A 223 3.46 -1.63 12.92
N ASP A 224 3.18 -2.25 14.06
CA ASP A 224 3.22 -1.60 15.37
C ASP A 224 4.60 -1.00 15.65
N ASP A 225 4.66 0.10 16.38
CA ASP A 225 5.91 0.69 16.85
C ASP A 225 6.79 -0.35 17.57
N MET A 226 8.10 -0.12 17.54
CA MET A 226 9.06 -0.97 18.26
C MET A 226 8.74 -0.99 19.77
N GLY A 227 8.76 -2.19 20.38
CA GLY A 227 8.47 -2.38 21.80
C GLY A 227 6.97 -2.56 22.12
N LEU A 228 6.06 -2.56 21.15
CA LEU A 228 4.65 -2.89 21.36
C LEU A 228 4.37 -4.41 21.41
N GLY A 229 5.41 -5.26 21.36
CA GLY A 229 5.29 -6.71 21.52
C GLY A 229 4.71 -7.41 20.29
N LYS A 230 5.16 -7.04 19.09
CA LYS A 230 4.83 -7.76 17.85
C LYS A 230 5.12 -9.26 17.96
N THR A 231 6.28 -9.62 18.53
CA THR A 231 6.70 -11.01 18.75
C THR A 231 5.66 -11.78 19.58
N LEU A 232 5.15 -11.21 20.67
CA LEU A 232 4.14 -11.85 21.52
C LEU A 232 2.83 -12.10 20.80
N GLN A 233 2.38 -11.16 19.96
CA GLN A 233 1.18 -11.31 19.14
C GLN A 233 1.35 -12.44 18.10
N VAL A 234 2.54 -12.59 17.52
CA VAL A 234 2.84 -13.71 16.61
C VAL A 234 2.94 -15.04 17.37
N ILE A 235 3.55 -15.06 18.53
CA ILE A 235 3.62 -16.27 19.39
C ILE A 235 2.21 -16.73 19.75
N SER A 236 1.29 -15.82 20.07
CA SER A 236 -0.09 -16.19 20.37
C SER A 236 -0.81 -16.81 19.15
N LEU A 237 -0.56 -16.28 17.94
CA LEU A 237 -1.08 -16.88 16.71
C LEU A 237 -0.49 -18.28 16.44
N LEU A 238 0.82 -18.46 16.62
CA LEU A 238 1.48 -19.77 16.46
C LEU A 238 0.97 -20.80 17.48
N THR A 239 0.67 -20.33 18.70
CA THR A 239 0.09 -21.18 19.75
C THR A 239 -1.31 -21.64 19.40
N ALA A 240 -2.18 -20.72 18.94
CA ALA A 240 -3.52 -21.06 18.49
C ALA A 240 -3.50 -22.01 17.29
N GLU A 241 -2.65 -21.75 16.30
CA GLU A 241 -2.48 -22.64 15.13
C GLU A 241 -2.05 -24.04 15.53
N GLN A 242 -1.11 -24.17 16.49
CA GLN A 242 -0.66 -25.46 17.00
C GLN A 242 -1.78 -26.22 17.74
N GLN A 243 -2.58 -25.53 18.53
CA GLN A 243 -3.73 -26.10 19.23
C GLN A 243 -4.75 -26.67 18.25
N GLU A 244 -5.10 -25.92 17.22
CA GLU A 244 -6.04 -26.33 16.16
C GLU A 244 -5.51 -27.54 15.35
N MET A 245 -4.21 -27.57 15.06
CA MET A 245 -3.58 -28.73 14.44
C MET A 245 -3.64 -29.96 15.34
N GLN A 246 -3.40 -29.82 16.65
CA GLN A 246 -3.47 -30.91 17.61
C GLN A 246 -4.91 -31.40 17.84
N ALA A 247 -5.90 -30.52 17.75
CA ALA A 247 -7.32 -30.87 17.80
C ALA A 247 -7.82 -31.56 16.52
N GLY A 248 -6.98 -31.60 15.46
CA GLY A 248 -7.36 -32.17 14.16
C GLY A 248 -8.22 -31.25 13.29
N GLU A 249 -8.37 -30.00 13.69
CA GLU A 249 -9.13 -28.99 12.94
C GLU A 249 -8.37 -28.50 11.72
N LYS A 250 -7.03 -28.60 11.75
CA LYS A 250 -6.12 -28.25 10.66
C LYS A 250 -5.09 -29.33 10.40
N GLU A 251 -4.62 -29.36 9.17
CA GLU A 251 -3.51 -30.23 8.78
C GLU A 251 -2.22 -29.85 9.52
N LEU A 252 -1.58 -30.86 10.09
CA LEU A 252 -0.31 -30.66 10.81
C LEU A 252 0.79 -30.25 9.82
N ARG A 253 1.30 -29.04 9.95
CA ARG A 253 2.35 -28.47 9.12
C ARG A 253 3.37 -27.71 9.93
N ARG A 254 4.57 -27.54 9.38
CA ARG A 254 5.63 -26.70 9.94
C ARG A 254 5.29 -25.23 9.82
N SER A 255 5.85 -24.39 10.69
CA SER A 255 5.87 -22.93 10.53
C SER A 255 7.31 -22.44 10.30
N LEU A 256 7.47 -21.28 9.68
CA LEU A 256 8.77 -20.70 9.34
C LEU A 256 8.84 -19.24 9.77
N ILE A 257 9.89 -18.90 10.54
CA ILE A 257 10.22 -17.51 10.90
C ILE A 257 11.53 -17.15 10.21
N VAL A 258 11.53 -16.06 9.47
CA VAL A 258 12.69 -15.48 8.81
C VAL A 258 12.97 -14.11 9.40
N CYS A 259 14.13 -13.91 9.97
CA CYS A 259 14.49 -12.66 10.66
C CYS A 259 15.95 -12.26 10.39
N PRO A 260 16.40 -11.07 10.78
CA PRO A 260 17.83 -10.73 10.83
C PRO A 260 18.63 -11.76 11.67
N ALA A 261 19.87 -12.02 11.27
CA ALA A 261 20.69 -13.03 11.95
C ALA A 261 20.83 -12.79 13.47
N SER A 262 20.91 -11.54 13.89
CA SER A 262 20.97 -11.13 15.30
C SER A 262 19.70 -11.46 16.10
N LEU A 263 18.56 -11.66 15.46
CA LEU A 263 17.28 -11.92 16.11
C LEU A 263 16.91 -13.41 16.19
N VAL A 264 17.63 -14.30 15.52
CA VAL A 264 17.32 -15.74 15.46
C VAL A 264 17.20 -16.36 16.84
N TYR A 265 18.19 -16.15 17.69
CA TYR A 265 18.20 -16.67 19.05
C TYR A 265 17.22 -15.93 19.97
N ASN A 266 16.94 -14.66 19.70
CA ASN A 266 15.95 -13.91 20.47
C ASN A 266 14.54 -14.48 20.22
N TRP A 267 14.19 -14.80 18.98
CA TRP A 267 12.93 -15.46 18.64
C TRP A 267 12.78 -16.79 19.40
N GLN A 268 13.83 -17.63 19.40
CA GLN A 268 13.81 -18.88 20.15
C GLN A 268 13.59 -18.65 21.65
N LYS A 269 14.32 -17.70 22.24
CA LYS A 269 14.19 -17.35 23.67
C LYS A 269 12.78 -16.88 24.01
N GLU A 270 12.19 -16.00 23.20
CA GLU A 270 10.84 -15.48 23.44
C GLU A 270 9.78 -16.59 23.31
N ILE A 271 9.88 -17.44 22.29
CA ILE A 271 8.97 -18.58 22.14
C ILE A 271 9.07 -19.51 23.34
N THR A 272 10.29 -19.88 23.75
CA THR A 272 10.51 -20.75 24.92
C THR A 272 9.95 -20.13 26.20
N ARG A 273 10.05 -18.80 26.34
CA ARG A 273 9.55 -18.08 27.52
C ARG A 273 8.02 -18.03 27.57
N PHE A 274 7.37 -17.70 26.46
CA PHE A 274 5.94 -17.42 26.44
C PHE A 274 5.08 -18.62 26.04
N ALA A 275 5.63 -19.54 25.25
CA ALA A 275 4.95 -20.72 24.75
C ALA A 275 5.89 -21.94 24.74
N PRO A 276 6.32 -22.46 25.89
CA PRO A 276 7.30 -23.55 25.99
C PRO A 276 6.86 -24.87 25.34
N GLN A 277 5.55 -25.02 25.09
CA GLN A 277 4.98 -26.17 24.37
C GLN A 277 5.29 -26.14 22.85
N LEU A 278 5.64 -24.99 22.28
CA LEU A 278 6.01 -24.87 20.88
C LEU A 278 7.46 -25.33 20.67
N LYS A 279 7.65 -26.28 19.78
CA LYS A 279 8.99 -26.77 19.42
C LYS A 279 9.63 -25.92 18.37
N THR A 280 10.78 -25.34 18.67
CA THR A 280 11.56 -24.49 17.76
C THR A 280 12.82 -25.20 17.29
N VAL A 281 13.16 -25.01 16.02
CA VAL A 281 14.38 -25.54 15.40
C VAL A 281 15.13 -24.40 14.71
N ILE A 282 16.33 -24.10 15.18
CA ILE A 282 17.21 -23.12 14.52
C ILE A 282 17.88 -23.78 13.33
N VAL A 283 17.72 -23.19 12.14
CA VAL A 283 18.37 -23.62 10.91
C VAL A 283 19.65 -22.81 10.73
N ALA A 284 20.77 -23.38 11.21
CA ALA A 284 22.11 -22.78 11.17
C ALA A 284 23.19 -23.85 10.89
N GLY A 285 24.44 -23.43 10.69
CA GLY A 285 25.56 -24.31 10.42
C GLY A 285 25.97 -24.36 8.94
N SER A 286 26.64 -25.43 8.53
CA SER A 286 27.07 -25.66 7.15
C SER A 286 25.88 -25.90 6.19
N VAL A 287 26.09 -25.82 4.89
CA VAL A 287 25.03 -26.08 3.89
C VAL A 287 24.43 -27.48 4.03
N PRO A 288 25.24 -28.57 4.16
CA PRO A 288 24.71 -29.91 4.39
C PRO A 288 23.90 -30.04 5.68
N ASP A 289 24.39 -29.42 6.77
CA ASP A 289 23.71 -29.46 8.08
C ASP A 289 22.33 -28.80 7.98
N ARG A 290 22.26 -27.61 7.42
CA ARG A 290 21.00 -26.90 7.26
C ARG A 290 20.00 -27.67 6.38
N ALA A 291 20.48 -28.22 5.27
CA ALA A 291 19.64 -29.04 4.40
C ALA A 291 19.12 -30.29 5.11
N SER A 292 19.94 -30.90 5.99
CA SER A 292 19.54 -32.02 6.84
C SER A 292 18.50 -31.61 7.87
N ILE A 293 18.73 -30.48 8.59
CA ILE A 293 17.79 -29.94 9.58
C ILE A 293 16.42 -29.68 8.93
N ILE A 294 16.38 -29.01 7.79
CA ILE A 294 15.13 -28.69 7.09
C ILE A 294 14.38 -29.97 6.67
N ARG A 295 15.08 -30.96 6.13
CA ARG A 295 14.45 -32.21 5.65
C ARG A 295 13.92 -33.08 6.80
N HIS A 296 14.63 -33.14 7.93
CA HIS A 296 14.28 -34.00 9.06
C HIS A 296 13.45 -33.28 10.13
N SER A 297 13.16 -31.97 9.95
CA SER A 297 12.24 -31.28 10.82
C SER A 297 10.86 -31.95 10.78
N LYS A 298 10.19 -31.98 11.93
CA LYS A 298 8.88 -32.63 12.08
C LYS A 298 7.76 -31.64 11.79
N GLU A 299 6.62 -32.17 11.41
CA GLU A 299 5.41 -31.36 11.32
C GLU A 299 5.03 -30.81 12.69
N GLY A 300 4.50 -29.58 12.72
CA GLY A 300 4.23 -28.86 13.95
C GLY A 300 5.43 -28.13 14.55
N GLU A 301 6.66 -28.33 14.04
CA GLU A 301 7.83 -27.56 14.47
C GLU A 301 7.91 -26.18 13.80
N ILE A 302 8.52 -25.22 14.51
CA ILE A 302 8.75 -23.86 14.04
C ILE A 302 10.23 -23.74 13.67
N LEU A 303 10.51 -23.60 12.37
CA LEU A 303 11.86 -23.36 11.89
C LEU A 303 12.18 -21.87 11.97
N ILE A 304 13.35 -21.53 12.50
CA ILE A 304 13.82 -20.15 12.62
C ILE A 304 15.13 -20.02 11.84
N THR A 305 15.20 -19.07 10.92
CA THR A 305 16.39 -18.84 10.07
C THR A 305 16.60 -17.38 9.74
N SER A 306 17.78 -17.04 9.25
CA SER A 306 18.06 -15.68 8.77
C SER A 306 17.80 -15.53 7.26
N TYR A 307 17.60 -14.27 6.82
CA TYR A 307 17.46 -13.95 5.39
C TYR A 307 18.66 -14.43 4.56
N ASP A 308 19.87 -14.32 5.10
CA ASP A 308 21.10 -14.72 4.41
C ASP A 308 21.21 -16.23 4.22
N LEU A 309 20.76 -17.02 5.18
CA LEU A 309 20.73 -18.47 5.08
C LEU A 309 19.58 -18.93 4.19
N LEU A 310 18.39 -18.37 4.37
CA LEU A 310 17.22 -18.73 3.58
C LEU A 310 17.44 -18.55 2.08
N LYS A 311 18.07 -17.44 1.65
CA LYS A 311 18.33 -17.22 0.21
C LYS A 311 19.22 -18.29 -0.43
N ARG A 312 20.08 -18.94 0.37
CA ARG A 312 20.96 -20.04 -0.07
C ARG A 312 20.21 -21.37 -0.11
N ASP A 313 19.27 -21.56 0.80
CA ASP A 313 18.57 -22.83 1.03
C ASP A 313 17.13 -22.84 0.46
N ALA A 314 16.74 -21.80 -0.29
CA ALA A 314 15.36 -21.59 -0.78
C ALA A 314 14.79 -22.80 -1.54
N GLU A 315 15.61 -23.51 -2.30
CA GLU A 315 15.20 -24.71 -3.06
C GLU A 315 14.85 -25.90 -2.14
N VAL A 316 15.46 -25.96 -0.94
CA VAL A 316 15.13 -27.01 0.02
C VAL A 316 13.78 -26.70 0.67
N TYR A 317 13.57 -25.43 1.08
CA TYR A 317 12.31 -24.98 1.67
C TYR A 317 11.10 -25.09 0.72
N GLN A 318 11.29 -24.87 -0.57
CA GLN A 318 10.22 -25.00 -1.59
C GLN A 318 9.52 -26.36 -1.64
N LYS A 319 10.18 -27.40 -1.14
CA LYS A 319 9.63 -28.77 -1.12
C LYS A 319 8.55 -28.96 -0.06
N PHE A 320 8.34 -27.97 0.80
CA PHE A 320 7.39 -28.03 1.91
C PHE A 320 6.33 -26.94 1.78
N VAL A 321 5.15 -27.23 2.31
CA VAL A 321 4.09 -26.25 2.50
C VAL A 321 4.03 -25.92 3.99
N PHE A 322 4.19 -24.65 4.34
CA PHE A 322 4.18 -24.20 5.72
C PHE A 322 2.78 -23.76 6.15
N ALA A 323 2.44 -23.93 7.43
CA ALA A 323 1.21 -23.37 7.99
C ALA A 323 1.29 -21.84 8.02
N ILE A 324 2.37 -21.32 8.61
CA ILE A 324 2.62 -19.88 8.75
C ILE A 324 4.06 -19.59 8.32
N GLN A 325 4.24 -18.57 7.49
CA GLN A 325 5.54 -17.97 7.19
C GLN A 325 5.55 -16.53 7.69
N VAL A 326 6.42 -16.26 8.67
CA VAL A 326 6.64 -14.91 9.22
C VAL A 326 7.96 -14.37 8.70
N ILE A 327 7.96 -13.14 8.23
CA ILE A 327 9.21 -12.39 8.00
C ILE A 327 9.27 -11.23 8.99
N ASP A 328 10.34 -11.14 9.75
CA ASP A 328 10.60 -10.05 10.69
C ASP A 328 11.55 -9.02 10.07
N GLU A 329 11.36 -7.75 10.41
CA GLU A 329 12.04 -6.62 9.79
C GLU A 329 11.87 -6.66 8.25
N ALA A 330 10.62 -6.59 7.80
CA ALA A 330 10.25 -6.80 6.40
C ALA A 330 10.93 -5.83 5.41
N GLN A 331 11.56 -4.75 5.89
CA GLN A 331 12.40 -3.87 5.06
C GLN A 331 13.58 -4.61 4.39
N TYR A 332 13.98 -5.79 4.86
CA TYR A 332 14.97 -6.64 4.18
C TYR A 332 14.54 -7.10 2.78
N ILE A 333 13.25 -7.12 2.52
CA ILE A 333 12.69 -7.49 1.20
C ILE A 333 12.10 -6.31 0.42
N LYS A 334 12.35 -5.07 0.85
CA LYS A 334 11.83 -3.86 0.20
C LYS A 334 12.20 -3.72 -1.27
N ASN A 335 13.37 -4.23 -1.65
CA ASN A 335 13.78 -4.30 -3.05
C ASN A 335 13.43 -5.68 -3.64
N PRO A 336 12.46 -5.77 -4.58
CA PRO A 336 11.99 -7.03 -5.14
C PRO A 336 13.05 -7.79 -5.95
N SER A 337 14.11 -7.12 -6.41
CA SER A 337 15.17 -7.74 -7.21
C SER A 337 16.20 -8.51 -6.38
N THR A 338 16.25 -8.31 -5.06
CA THR A 338 17.23 -8.95 -4.17
C THR A 338 17.00 -10.46 -4.06
N GLN A 339 18.07 -11.21 -3.82
CA GLN A 339 17.99 -12.65 -3.63
C GLN A 339 17.19 -13.02 -2.36
N ALA A 340 17.23 -12.18 -1.31
CA ALA A 340 16.42 -12.36 -0.12
C ALA A 340 14.93 -12.26 -0.44
N ALA A 341 14.51 -11.21 -1.15
CA ALA A 341 13.11 -11.03 -1.59
C ALA A 341 12.64 -12.20 -2.46
N LYS A 342 13.44 -12.61 -3.44
CA LYS A 342 13.14 -13.76 -4.29
C LYS A 342 13.06 -15.06 -3.49
N GLY A 343 13.96 -15.26 -2.51
CA GLY A 343 13.99 -16.46 -1.67
C GLY A 343 12.72 -16.62 -0.83
N VAL A 344 12.31 -15.59 -0.08
CA VAL A 344 11.10 -15.67 0.76
C VAL A 344 9.82 -15.85 -0.05
N LYS A 345 9.74 -15.25 -1.25
CA LYS A 345 8.57 -15.35 -2.14
C LYS A 345 8.39 -16.75 -2.72
N LYS A 346 9.47 -17.50 -2.92
CA LYS A 346 9.43 -18.87 -3.45
C LYS A 346 8.78 -19.88 -2.49
N ILE A 347 8.71 -19.57 -1.20
CA ILE A 347 8.20 -20.49 -0.18
C ILE A 347 6.68 -20.45 -0.16
N THR A 348 6.08 -21.65 -0.15
CA THR A 348 4.63 -21.80 -0.05
C THR A 348 4.20 -21.90 1.40
N ALA A 349 3.27 -21.06 1.82
CA ALA A 349 2.65 -21.09 3.13
C ALA A 349 1.16 -20.78 3.04
N ALA A 350 0.35 -21.38 3.91
CA ALA A 350 -1.08 -21.12 3.98
C ALA A 350 -1.38 -19.72 4.51
N PHE A 351 -0.49 -19.16 5.34
CA PHE A 351 -0.56 -17.78 5.82
C PHE A 351 0.82 -17.13 5.77
N LYS A 352 0.89 -15.91 5.27
CA LYS A 352 2.12 -15.10 5.21
C LYS A 352 1.94 -13.81 6.00
N LEU A 353 2.91 -13.52 6.86
CA LEU A 353 2.91 -12.34 7.74
C LEU A 353 4.22 -11.59 7.62
N ALA A 354 4.15 -10.27 7.56
CA ALA A 354 5.28 -9.37 7.59
C ALA A 354 5.26 -8.52 8.86
N LEU A 355 6.38 -8.46 9.58
CA LEU A 355 6.56 -7.59 10.74
C LEU A 355 7.53 -6.47 10.37
N THR A 356 7.19 -5.25 10.75
CA THR A 356 8.06 -4.09 10.56
C THR A 356 7.71 -2.99 11.56
N GLY A 357 8.67 -2.16 11.94
CA GLY A 357 8.37 -0.92 12.67
C GLY A 357 8.01 0.24 11.74
N THR A 358 8.34 0.12 10.46
CA THR A 358 8.24 1.19 9.46
C THR A 358 7.72 0.62 8.13
N PRO A 359 6.39 0.55 7.94
CA PRO A 359 5.81 -0.12 6.78
C PRO A 359 6.06 0.61 5.44
N ILE A 360 6.24 1.93 5.48
CA ILE A 360 6.50 2.77 4.29
C ILE A 360 7.43 3.89 4.73
N GLU A 361 8.74 3.76 4.45
CA GLU A 361 9.69 4.83 4.78
C GLU A 361 9.87 5.82 3.64
N ASN A 362 10.13 5.34 2.42
CA ASN A 362 10.60 6.22 1.36
C ASN A 362 9.95 6.01 -0.02
N ARG A 363 9.45 4.81 -0.35
CA ARG A 363 8.96 4.52 -1.71
C ARG A 363 7.79 3.53 -1.71
N LEU A 364 6.84 3.78 -2.60
CA LEU A 364 5.70 2.86 -2.82
C LEU A 364 6.13 1.50 -3.38
N SER A 365 7.26 1.42 -4.08
CA SER A 365 7.85 0.15 -4.54
C SER A 365 8.23 -0.80 -3.38
N GLU A 366 8.59 -0.27 -2.22
CA GLU A 366 8.86 -1.07 -1.02
C GLU A 366 7.59 -1.77 -0.53
N LEU A 367 6.49 -1.02 -0.47
CA LEU A 367 5.17 -1.54 -0.14
C LEU A 367 4.72 -2.62 -1.14
N TRP A 368 4.91 -2.37 -2.45
CA TRP A 368 4.60 -3.36 -3.48
C TRP A 368 5.34 -4.67 -3.24
N SER A 369 6.63 -4.62 -2.92
CA SER A 369 7.44 -5.82 -2.71
C SER A 369 6.94 -6.66 -1.52
N ILE A 370 6.50 -6.01 -0.43
CA ILE A 370 5.94 -6.69 0.73
C ILE A 370 4.58 -7.32 0.39
N PHE A 371 3.69 -6.59 -0.30
CA PHE A 371 2.40 -7.15 -0.71
C PHE A 371 2.52 -8.27 -1.73
N ASP A 372 3.51 -8.24 -2.63
CA ASP A 372 3.80 -9.33 -3.56
C ASP A 372 4.31 -10.60 -2.84
N TYR A 373 4.95 -10.44 -1.68
CA TYR A 373 5.26 -11.56 -0.78
C TYR A 373 4.00 -12.09 -0.08
N LEU A 374 3.17 -11.21 0.47
CA LEU A 374 1.98 -11.58 1.27
C LEU A 374 0.88 -12.20 0.40
N MET A 375 0.52 -11.53 -0.68
CA MET A 375 -0.59 -11.86 -1.58
C MET A 375 -0.18 -11.56 -3.02
N PRO A 376 0.48 -12.48 -3.73
CA PRO A 376 0.93 -12.27 -5.10
C PRO A 376 -0.20 -11.80 -6.02
N GLY A 377 0.07 -10.73 -6.79
CA GLY A 377 -0.90 -10.14 -7.72
C GLY A 377 -1.90 -9.16 -7.07
N PHE A 378 -1.91 -8.99 -5.75
CA PHE A 378 -2.78 -8.04 -5.06
C PHE A 378 -2.58 -6.59 -5.55
N LEU A 379 -1.34 -6.13 -5.64
CA LEU A 379 -0.96 -4.81 -6.19
C LEU A 379 -0.47 -4.92 -7.65
N TYR A 380 -0.99 -5.89 -8.41
CA TYR A 380 -0.64 -6.13 -9.81
C TYR A 380 0.84 -6.56 -10.03
N THR A 381 1.30 -6.58 -11.30
CA THR A 381 2.74 -6.70 -11.62
C THR A 381 3.46 -5.41 -11.26
N TYR A 382 4.77 -5.50 -10.97
CA TYR A 382 5.56 -4.31 -10.60
C TYR A 382 5.54 -3.21 -11.67
N GLN A 383 5.70 -3.58 -12.93
CA GLN A 383 5.66 -2.62 -14.02
C GLN A 383 4.35 -1.82 -13.99
N LYS A 384 3.24 -2.50 -13.88
CA LYS A 384 1.91 -1.91 -13.90
C LYS A 384 1.62 -1.08 -12.65
N PHE A 385 2.04 -1.55 -11.47
CA PHE A 385 1.97 -0.77 -10.22
C PHE A 385 2.75 0.54 -10.35
N ARG A 386 3.96 0.47 -10.94
CA ARG A 386 4.78 1.66 -11.17
C ARG A 386 4.12 2.66 -12.10
N GLU A 387 3.60 2.21 -13.24
CA GLU A 387 2.99 3.08 -14.25
C GLU A 387 1.68 3.70 -13.77
N GLU A 388 0.82 2.94 -13.11
CA GLU A 388 -0.55 3.36 -12.77
C GLU A 388 -0.71 3.94 -11.36
N ILE A 389 0.20 3.64 -10.43
CA ILE A 389 0.10 4.02 -9.02
C ILE A 389 1.34 4.81 -8.57
N GLU A 390 2.55 4.21 -8.68
CA GLU A 390 3.76 4.81 -8.10
C GLU A 390 4.12 6.14 -8.79
N LEU A 391 4.22 6.18 -10.12
CA LEU A 391 4.59 7.39 -10.85
C LEU A 391 3.52 8.50 -10.74
N PRO A 392 2.21 8.23 -10.90
CA PRO A 392 1.20 9.26 -10.69
C PRO A 392 1.23 9.87 -9.28
N ILE A 393 1.44 9.07 -8.25
CA ILE A 393 1.53 9.57 -6.86
C ILE A 393 2.84 10.33 -6.63
N ALA A 394 3.99 9.75 -7.04
CA ALA A 394 5.31 10.30 -6.72
C ALA A 394 5.65 11.55 -7.55
N VAL A 395 5.22 11.61 -8.82
CA VAL A 395 5.55 12.71 -9.74
C VAL A 395 4.42 13.73 -9.81
N ASN A 396 3.17 13.27 -9.95
CA ASN A 396 2.02 14.13 -10.18
C ASN A 396 1.25 14.47 -8.90
N GLN A 397 1.64 13.92 -7.74
CA GLN A 397 0.95 14.07 -6.45
C GLN A 397 -0.55 13.76 -6.52
N ASP A 398 -0.92 12.73 -7.30
CA ASP A 398 -2.31 12.34 -7.54
C ASP A 398 -2.95 11.81 -6.24
N ALA A 399 -3.75 12.68 -5.60
CA ALA A 399 -4.42 12.37 -4.34
C ALA A 399 -5.46 11.24 -4.49
N ASN A 400 -6.13 11.15 -5.65
CA ASN A 400 -7.14 10.11 -5.88
C ASN A 400 -6.49 8.72 -5.96
N LYS A 401 -5.34 8.60 -6.64
CA LYS A 401 -4.59 7.34 -6.70
C LYS A 401 -4.03 6.96 -5.32
N MET A 402 -3.60 7.94 -4.52
CA MET A 402 -3.15 7.70 -3.13
C MET A 402 -4.31 7.19 -2.27
N GLU A 403 -5.45 7.84 -2.27
CA GLU A 403 -6.63 7.41 -1.51
C GLU A 403 -7.10 6.01 -1.93
N ARG A 404 -7.11 5.75 -3.24
CA ARG A 404 -7.43 4.41 -3.78
C ARG A 404 -6.49 3.35 -3.24
N LEU A 405 -5.17 3.58 -3.30
CA LEU A 405 -4.17 2.66 -2.75
C LEU A 405 -4.41 2.42 -1.25
N GLN A 406 -4.62 3.49 -0.48
CA GLN A 406 -4.89 3.40 0.96
C GLN A 406 -6.14 2.57 1.25
N ARG A 407 -7.24 2.76 0.52
CA ARG A 407 -8.47 1.94 0.65
C ARG A 407 -8.21 0.46 0.38
N MET A 408 -7.33 0.14 -0.58
CA MET A 408 -6.99 -1.25 -0.90
C MET A 408 -6.17 -1.93 0.19
N ILE A 409 -5.15 -1.26 0.73
CA ILE A 409 -4.17 -1.88 1.65
C ILE A 409 -4.56 -1.82 3.12
N ARG A 410 -5.36 -0.82 3.52
CA ARG A 410 -5.74 -0.57 4.92
C ARG A 410 -6.22 -1.80 5.70
N PRO A 411 -7.06 -2.70 5.15
CA PRO A 411 -7.52 -3.87 5.89
C PRO A 411 -6.39 -4.86 6.25
N PHE A 412 -5.26 -4.79 5.56
CA PHE A 412 -4.15 -5.74 5.65
C PHE A 412 -2.92 -5.16 6.35
N ILE A 413 -3.04 -3.96 6.92
CA ILE A 413 -1.98 -3.31 7.70
C ILE A 413 -2.54 -2.92 9.06
N LEU A 414 -1.94 -3.44 10.12
CA LEU A 414 -2.21 -2.99 11.48
C LEU A 414 -1.00 -2.20 11.99
N ARG A 415 -1.22 -0.92 12.26
CA ARG A 415 -0.21 0.00 12.79
C ARG A 415 -0.73 0.75 13.99
N ARG A 416 -0.03 0.68 15.10
CA ARG A 416 -0.32 1.43 16.33
C ARG A 416 0.94 2.13 16.79
N LEU A 417 0.78 3.35 17.25
CA LEU A 417 1.86 4.15 17.83
C LEU A 417 1.91 3.93 19.34
N LYS A 418 3.10 4.06 19.93
CA LYS A 418 3.27 3.94 21.39
C LYS A 418 2.38 4.90 22.15
N GLY A 419 2.30 6.16 21.70
CA GLY A 419 1.47 7.19 22.33
C GLY A 419 -0.02 6.89 22.34
N ASP A 420 -0.52 6.09 21.36
CA ASP A 420 -1.94 5.75 21.28
C ASP A 420 -2.35 4.66 22.27
N VAL A 421 -1.45 3.69 22.54
CA VAL A 421 -1.78 2.45 23.26
C VAL A 421 -1.13 2.34 24.64
N LEU A 422 -0.03 3.05 24.90
CA LEU A 422 0.71 3.02 26.17
C LEU A 422 0.61 4.39 26.88
N LYS A 423 -0.59 4.74 27.29
CA LYS A 423 -0.89 6.02 27.98
C LYS A 423 -0.20 6.14 29.35
N ASP A 424 0.28 5.03 29.90
CA ASP A 424 0.98 5.00 31.19
C ASP A 424 2.47 5.36 31.08
N LEU A 425 3.01 5.48 29.86
CA LEU A 425 4.40 5.89 29.66
C LEU A 425 4.52 7.43 29.78
N PRO A 426 5.56 7.93 30.44
CA PRO A 426 5.86 9.35 30.43
C PRO A 426 6.15 9.84 29.01
N GLU A 427 5.89 11.10 28.77
CA GLU A 427 6.22 11.71 27.48
C GLU A 427 7.73 11.61 27.20
N LYS A 428 8.05 11.35 25.93
CA LYS A 428 9.43 11.34 25.45
C LYS A 428 9.94 12.77 25.40
N ILE A 429 10.98 13.06 26.17
CA ILE A 429 11.68 14.34 26.11
C ILE A 429 12.79 14.20 25.06
N GLU A 430 12.80 15.08 24.08
CA GLU A 430 13.85 15.19 23.07
C GLU A 430 14.55 16.53 23.23
N GLU A 431 15.86 16.50 23.42
CA GLU A 431 16.68 17.69 23.57
C GLU A 431 17.86 17.65 22.58
N ASN A 432 18.09 18.76 21.89
CA ASN A 432 19.22 18.90 20.99
C ASN A 432 20.34 19.64 21.73
N VAL A 433 21.45 18.97 21.92
CA VAL A 433 22.65 19.55 22.53
C VAL A 433 23.67 19.86 21.44
N PHE A 434 24.20 21.07 21.45
CA PHE A 434 25.15 21.52 20.42
C PHE A 434 26.53 21.75 21.05
N ALA A 435 27.52 20.99 20.54
CA ALA A 435 28.91 21.23 20.87
C ALA A 435 29.54 22.25 19.87
N ARG A 436 30.18 23.29 20.38
CA ARG A 436 30.90 24.24 19.52
C ARG A 436 32.33 23.78 19.33
N LEU A 437 32.74 23.67 18.09
CA LEU A 437 34.13 23.37 17.77
C LEU A 437 35.02 24.56 18.14
N ASP A 438 36.20 24.31 18.70
CA ASP A 438 37.21 25.31 18.96
C ASP A 438 38.63 24.73 18.78
N GLY A 439 39.65 25.54 19.07
CA GLY A 439 41.06 25.12 19.02
C GLY A 439 41.50 24.47 17.71
N GLU A 440 42.23 23.37 17.84
CA GLU A 440 42.79 22.61 16.71
C GLU A 440 41.69 21.91 15.88
N GLN A 441 40.63 21.41 16.53
CA GLN A 441 39.50 20.79 15.87
C GLN A 441 38.79 21.73 14.88
N MET A 442 38.61 23.00 15.29
CA MET A 442 38.03 24.03 14.40
C MET A 442 38.91 24.32 13.22
N GLN A 443 40.23 24.44 13.42
CA GLN A 443 41.20 24.69 12.34
C GLN A 443 41.20 23.54 11.31
N LEU A 444 41.14 22.30 11.78
CA LEU A 444 41.05 21.12 10.91
C LEU A 444 39.73 21.14 10.12
N TYR A 445 38.62 21.42 10.78
CA TYR A 445 37.32 21.50 10.10
C TYR A 445 37.32 22.57 9.02
N ASP A 446 37.83 23.79 9.31
CA ASP A 446 37.87 24.89 8.35
C ASP A 446 38.80 24.58 7.15
N ALA A 447 39.93 23.92 7.38
CA ALA A 447 40.82 23.49 6.30
C ALA A 447 40.15 22.51 5.35
N TYR A 448 39.45 21.47 5.89
CA TYR A 448 38.71 20.50 5.09
C TYR A 448 37.51 21.11 4.39
N ALA A 449 36.75 22.00 5.08
CA ALA A 449 35.60 22.69 4.52
C ALA A 449 36.01 23.62 3.36
N THR A 450 37.14 24.36 3.50
CA THR A 450 37.69 25.23 2.47
C THR A 450 38.10 24.42 1.26
N ARG A 451 38.87 23.34 1.44
CA ARG A 451 39.26 22.44 0.36
C ARG A 451 38.04 21.85 -0.39
N MET A 452 37.00 21.46 0.35
CA MET A 452 35.76 20.96 -0.26
C MET A 452 35.05 22.04 -1.06
N LYS A 453 35.00 23.28 -0.55
CA LYS A 453 34.39 24.43 -1.25
C LYS A 453 35.13 24.75 -2.55
N GLU A 454 36.45 24.72 -2.53
CA GLU A 454 37.28 24.89 -3.73
C GLU A 454 37.02 23.79 -4.76
N MET A 455 36.99 22.53 -4.32
CA MET A 455 36.71 21.40 -5.19
C MET A 455 35.30 21.52 -5.84
N LEU A 456 34.30 21.96 -5.11
CA LEU A 456 32.95 22.15 -5.64
C LEU A 456 32.87 23.33 -6.60
N SER A 457 33.60 24.43 -6.34
CA SER A 457 33.61 25.62 -7.21
C SER A 457 34.25 25.38 -8.58
N GLN A 458 35.13 24.38 -8.70
CA GLN A 458 35.79 24.00 -9.93
C GLN A 458 35.04 23.00 -10.80
N GLN A 459 33.93 22.44 -10.32
CA GLN A 459 33.15 21.40 -11.02
C GLN A 459 31.97 21.98 -11.81
N ASN A 460 31.87 21.57 -13.10
CA ASN A 460 30.70 21.81 -13.95
C ASN A 460 29.62 20.75 -13.68
N GLU A 461 28.33 21.01 -14.03
CA GLU A 461 27.21 20.08 -13.81
C GLU A 461 27.46 18.62 -14.24
N LYS A 462 28.18 18.42 -15.36
CA LYS A 462 28.51 17.07 -15.86
C LYS A 462 29.58 16.37 -14.99
N GLU A 463 30.52 17.12 -14.45
CA GLU A 463 31.58 16.62 -13.57
C GLU A 463 31.02 16.37 -12.15
N PHE A 464 30.07 17.18 -11.69
CA PHE A 464 29.35 16.98 -10.44
C PHE A 464 28.64 15.61 -10.40
N HIS A 465 28.03 15.19 -11.52
CA HIS A 465 27.40 13.86 -11.60
C HIS A 465 28.40 12.70 -11.52
N LYS A 466 29.62 12.87 -12.07
CA LYS A 466 30.71 11.87 -12.00
C LYS A 466 31.41 11.89 -10.64
N GLY A 467 31.52 13.07 -10.02
CA GLY A 467 32.21 13.28 -8.74
C GLY A 467 31.37 13.02 -7.47
N ARG A 468 30.09 12.60 -7.58
CA ARG A 468 29.20 12.40 -6.42
C ARG A 468 29.78 11.52 -5.32
N MET A 469 30.47 10.44 -5.66
CA MET A 469 31.10 9.55 -4.69
C MET A 469 32.22 10.24 -3.92
N GLN A 470 33.02 11.09 -4.61
CA GLN A 470 34.10 11.86 -4.00
C GLN A 470 33.54 12.95 -3.06
N ILE A 471 32.48 13.66 -3.47
CA ILE A 471 31.79 14.64 -2.63
C ILE A 471 31.23 13.97 -1.37
N LEU A 472 30.62 12.80 -1.51
CA LEU A 472 30.08 12.04 -0.39
C LEU A 472 31.20 11.60 0.58
N SER A 473 32.36 11.21 0.05
CA SER A 473 33.54 10.88 0.85
C SER A 473 34.05 12.09 1.64
N GLU A 474 34.15 13.27 1.03
CA GLU A 474 34.61 14.48 1.71
C GLU A 474 33.58 14.95 2.76
N LEU A 475 32.29 14.88 2.48
CA LEU A 475 31.23 15.12 3.48
C LEU A 475 31.34 14.15 4.67
N THR A 476 31.68 12.89 4.41
CA THR A 476 31.87 11.89 5.47
C THR A 476 33.06 12.26 6.36
N LYS A 477 34.18 12.73 5.78
CA LYS A 477 35.34 13.21 6.54
C LYS A 477 35.00 14.42 7.40
N LEU A 478 34.27 15.41 6.87
CA LEU A 478 33.80 16.54 7.67
C LEU A 478 32.93 16.11 8.85
N ARG A 479 32.04 15.11 8.64
CA ARG A 479 31.23 14.56 9.72
C ARG A 479 32.07 13.80 10.76
N GLN A 480 33.11 13.09 10.33
CA GLN A 480 34.05 12.45 11.24
C GLN A 480 34.80 13.48 12.08
N LEU A 481 35.32 14.55 11.48
CA LEU A 481 35.96 15.66 12.20
C LEU A 481 35.05 16.33 13.22
N CYS A 482 33.75 16.47 12.91
CA CYS A 482 32.76 16.97 13.86
C CYS A 482 32.47 16.00 15.00
N CYS A 483 32.63 14.70 14.81
CA CYS A 483 32.44 13.73 15.88
C CYS A 483 33.71 13.63 16.74
N ASP A 484 34.81 13.25 16.10
CA ASP A 484 36.13 13.18 16.71
C ASP A 484 37.20 13.19 15.62
N PRO A 485 38.20 14.12 15.65
CA PRO A 485 39.26 14.12 14.65
C PRO A 485 40.07 12.84 14.61
N GLY A 486 40.20 12.12 15.71
CA GLY A 486 40.87 10.83 15.79
C GLY A 486 40.26 9.74 14.91
N LEU A 487 38.99 9.91 14.44
CA LEU A 487 38.39 9.02 13.45
C LEU A 487 39.02 9.14 12.05
N LEU A 488 39.73 10.22 11.79
CA LEU A 488 40.38 10.53 10.51
C LEU A 488 41.89 10.59 10.59
N LEU A 489 42.40 11.02 11.73
CA LEU A 489 43.83 11.26 11.99
C LEU A 489 44.27 10.37 13.16
N GLU A 490 44.98 9.28 12.89
CA GLU A 490 45.40 8.30 13.91
C GLU A 490 46.26 8.89 15.04
N ASP A 491 47.03 9.96 14.73
CA ASP A 491 47.91 10.64 15.70
C ASP A 491 47.29 11.87 16.35
N TYR A 492 45.97 12.04 16.27
CA TYR A 492 45.31 13.14 16.92
C TYR A 492 45.09 12.88 18.40
N HIS A 493 45.62 13.77 19.25
CA HIS A 493 45.51 13.70 20.71
C HIS A 493 44.92 14.97 21.31
N GLY A 494 44.34 15.83 20.46
CA GLY A 494 43.68 17.07 20.91
C GLY A 494 42.28 16.83 21.47
N GLU A 495 41.66 17.93 21.92
CA GLU A 495 40.29 17.91 22.45
C GLU A 495 39.26 17.68 21.35
N SER A 496 38.16 16.99 21.72
CA SER A 496 37.04 16.71 20.83
C SER A 496 35.75 17.21 21.46
N ALA A 497 35.29 18.40 21.06
CA ALA A 497 34.17 19.10 21.68
C ALA A 497 32.90 18.26 21.82
N LYS A 498 32.60 17.42 20.83
CA LYS A 498 31.41 16.55 20.88
C LYS A 498 31.61 15.36 21.82
N THR A 499 32.80 14.75 21.78
CA THR A 499 33.14 13.63 22.65
C THR A 499 33.17 14.08 24.11
N ASP A 500 33.79 15.23 24.41
CA ASP A 500 33.88 15.79 25.76
C ASP A 500 32.52 16.11 26.33
N MET A 501 31.64 16.80 25.57
CA MET A 501 30.27 17.08 25.97
C MET A 501 29.44 15.80 26.16
N CYS A 502 29.62 14.79 25.30
CA CYS A 502 28.97 13.49 25.44
C CYS A 502 29.40 12.79 26.74
N MET A 503 30.70 12.83 27.06
CA MET A 503 31.22 12.25 28.31
C MET A 503 30.68 12.97 29.55
N GLU A 504 30.58 14.30 29.50
CA GLU A 504 29.95 15.08 30.59
C GLU A 504 28.49 14.65 30.81
N LEU A 505 27.70 14.54 29.74
CA LEU A 505 26.30 14.09 29.82
C LEU A 505 26.21 12.67 30.37
N ILE A 506 27.11 11.76 29.96
CA ILE A 506 27.15 10.38 30.46
C ILE A 506 27.46 10.37 31.97
N VAL A 507 28.48 11.10 32.40
CA VAL A 507 28.88 11.16 33.83
C VAL A 507 27.74 11.68 34.69
N ASN A 508 27.08 12.77 34.24
CA ASN A 508 25.96 13.37 34.97
C ASN A 508 24.77 12.40 35.04
N ALA A 509 24.41 11.73 33.93
CA ALA A 509 23.29 10.81 33.90
C ALA A 509 23.56 9.52 34.73
N VAL A 510 24.78 8.99 34.68
CA VAL A 510 25.18 7.84 35.52
C VAL A 510 25.19 8.23 37.00
N GLY A 511 25.70 9.42 37.34
CA GLY A 511 25.67 9.97 38.70
C GLY A 511 24.24 10.12 39.24
N ALA A 512 23.28 10.41 38.39
CA ALA A 512 21.85 10.46 38.72
C ALA A 512 21.14 9.10 38.73
N GLY A 513 21.86 7.99 38.47
CA GLY A 513 21.32 6.64 38.48
C GLY A 513 20.55 6.23 37.21
N HIS A 514 20.67 6.99 36.14
CA HIS A 514 20.02 6.68 34.87
C HIS A 514 20.76 5.58 34.10
N LYS A 515 19.99 4.82 33.29
CA LYS A 515 20.53 3.86 32.32
C LYS A 515 20.68 4.55 30.99
N ILE A 516 21.80 4.33 30.30
CA ILE A 516 22.15 5.01 29.07
C ILE A 516 22.28 4.00 27.92
N LEU A 517 21.78 4.38 26.74
CA LEU A 517 22.08 3.75 25.46
C LEU A 517 22.74 4.82 24.59
N LEU A 518 24.00 4.64 24.24
CA LEU A 518 24.73 5.52 23.34
C LEU A 518 24.78 4.93 21.94
N PHE A 519 24.41 5.73 20.94
CA PHE A 519 24.47 5.35 19.54
C PHE A 519 25.40 6.29 18.79
N SER A 520 26.34 5.71 18.05
CA SER A 520 27.20 6.45 17.10
C SER A 520 26.98 5.96 15.69
N GLN A 521 27.16 6.86 14.72
CA GLN A 521 27.14 6.51 13.30
C GLN A 521 28.44 5.80 12.88
N PHE A 522 29.54 6.11 13.54
CA PHE A 522 30.86 5.53 13.26
C PHE A 522 31.17 4.46 14.29
N THR A 523 31.42 3.24 13.79
CA THR A 523 31.73 2.07 14.63
C THR A 523 33.11 2.15 15.27
N SER A 524 33.98 3.02 14.76
CA SER A 524 35.32 3.29 15.28
C SER A 524 35.36 4.37 16.37
N MET A 525 34.24 4.95 16.73
CA MET A 525 34.09 5.88 17.83
C MET A 525 33.83 5.12 19.17
#